data_5ca3615cef9cd9b766b1598e9e874423
#
_entry.id   5ca3615cef9cd9b766b1598e9e874423
#
_cell.length_a   1.000
_cell.length_b   1.000
_cell.length_c   1.000
_cell.angle_alpha   90.00
_cell.angle_beta   90.00
_cell.angle_gamma   90.00
#
_symmetry.space_group_name_H-M   'P 1'
#
loop_
_entity.id
_entity.type
_entity.pdbx_description
1 polymer ?
#
loop_
_entity_poly.entity_id
_entity_poly.type
_entity_poly.pdbx_seq_one_letter_code
_entity_poly.pdbx_strand_id
1 'polypeptide(L)'
;MSPTDSRRYAASNKIAAMNAVIWDQITADPNLPREHSTTSLWQLLRHPQVGSIQSAALPEQVDHIVIGSGIAGLGAVRTLLESPEAGRQTVTVLEARNLCSGATGRNGGQLTRVPPTLFPILSESFGTEQAKKIFKYTVDGLQEMKQLATAHGSETESYSRYQPLEKFFAYYDEQSWRETVEGVEHYERENPEDKGIYNLVSKQECDSV
;
A
#
# COMPACT_ATOMS: atom_id res chain seq x y z
N MET A 1 -40.01 -14.44 -1.57
CA MET A 1 -38.67 -13.79 -1.38
C MET A 1 -38.92 -12.34 -1.05
N SER A 2 -38.43 -11.86 0.04
CA SER A 2 -38.58 -10.45 0.41
C SER A 2 -37.71 -9.55 -0.50
N PRO A 3 -38.04 -8.25 -0.68
CA PRO A 3 -37.20 -7.32 -1.48
C PRO A 3 -35.76 -7.24 -0.97
N THR A 4 -35.53 -7.52 0.30
CA THR A 4 -34.19 -7.61 0.93
C THR A 4 -33.43 -8.87 0.48
N ASP A 5 -34.11 -9.99 0.32
CA ASP A 5 -33.47 -11.25 -0.11
C ASP A 5 -33.06 -11.18 -1.58
N SER A 6 -33.87 -10.55 -2.44
CA SER A 6 -33.52 -10.38 -3.86
C SER A 6 -32.32 -9.44 -4.06
N ARG A 7 -32.17 -8.39 -3.22
CA ARG A 7 -31.00 -7.50 -3.27
C ARG A 7 -29.71 -8.19 -2.80
N ARG A 8 -29.80 -8.99 -1.72
CA ARG A 8 -28.64 -9.78 -1.23
C ARG A 8 -28.21 -10.83 -2.25
N TYR A 9 -29.15 -11.51 -2.88
CA TYR A 9 -28.87 -12.49 -3.93
C TYR A 9 -28.23 -11.85 -5.17
N ALA A 10 -28.73 -10.68 -5.60
CA ALA A 10 -28.15 -9.93 -6.72
C ALA A 10 -26.74 -9.38 -6.40
N ALA A 11 -26.51 -8.94 -5.15
CA ALA A 11 -25.18 -8.50 -4.71
C ALA A 11 -24.19 -9.68 -4.65
N SER A 12 -24.61 -10.84 -4.14
CA SER A 12 -23.80 -12.05 -4.10
C SER A 12 -23.38 -12.51 -5.51
N ASN A 13 -24.32 -12.48 -6.47
CA ASN A 13 -24.01 -12.84 -7.86
C ASN A 13 -23.07 -11.85 -8.55
N LYS A 14 -23.19 -10.55 -8.25
CA LYS A 14 -22.23 -9.53 -8.75
C LYS A 14 -20.83 -9.74 -8.19
N ILE A 15 -20.73 -10.03 -6.90
CA ILE A 15 -19.45 -10.33 -6.25
C ILE A 15 -18.83 -11.60 -6.82
N ALA A 16 -19.63 -12.66 -7.02
CA ALA A 16 -19.15 -13.89 -7.63
C ALA A 16 -18.66 -13.68 -9.06
N ALA A 17 -19.41 -12.93 -9.88
CA ALA A 17 -18.99 -12.60 -11.24
C ALA A 17 -17.72 -11.73 -11.27
N MET A 18 -17.62 -10.74 -10.39
CA MET A 18 -16.44 -9.91 -10.25
C MET A 18 -15.23 -10.72 -9.79
N ASN A 19 -15.42 -11.65 -8.85
CA ASN A 19 -14.36 -12.55 -8.40
C ASN A 19 -13.87 -13.47 -9.51
N ALA A 20 -14.76 -13.96 -10.39
CA ALA A 20 -14.35 -14.77 -11.53
C ALA A 20 -13.50 -13.97 -12.52
N VAL A 21 -13.89 -12.74 -12.85
CA VAL A 21 -13.10 -11.85 -13.73
C VAL A 21 -11.76 -11.51 -13.12
N ILE A 22 -11.71 -11.21 -11.82
CA ILE A 22 -10.46 -10.93 -11.10
C ILE A 22 -9.58 -12.18 -11.08
N TRP A 23 -10.17 -13.36 -10.87
CA TRP A 23 -9.43 -14.61 -10.87
C TRP A 23 -8.81 -14.92 -12.22
N ASP A 24 -9.58 -14.76 -13.31
CA ASP A 24 -9.08 -14.92 -14.67
C ASP A 24 -7.92 -13.95 -14.98
N GLN A 25 -8.03 -12.70 -14.49
CA GLN A 25 -6.95 -11.71 -14.66
C GLN A 25 -5.70 -12.05 -13.85
N ILE A 26 -5.85 -12.54 -12.61
CA ILE A 26 -4.73 -12.90 -11.74
C ILE A 26 -4.01 -14.15 -12.26
N THR A 27 -4.74 -15.10 -12.85
CA THR A 27 -4.20 -16.36 -13.38
C THR A 27 -3.76 -16.28 -14.84
N ALA A 28 -4.10 -15.19 -15.55
CA ALA A 28 -3.65 -14.96 -16.91
C ALA A 28 -2.13 -14.84 -16.98
N ASP A 29 -1.54 -15.27 -18.09
CA ASP A 29 -0.13 -15.04 -18.37
C ASP A 29 0.14 -13.53 -18.35
N PRO A 30 1.01 -13.01 -17.46
CA PRO A 30 1.33 -11.59 -17.39
C PRO A 30 2.04 -11.07 -18.62
N ASN A 31 2.53 -11.92 -19.50
CA ASN A 31 3.36 -11.59 -20.65
C ASN A 31 4.64 -10.82 -20.29
N LEU A 32 5.42 -10.48 -21.28
CA LEU A 32 6.59 -9.62 -21.10
C LEU A 32 6.18 -8.17 -20.84
N PRO A 33 6.99 -7.41 -20.10
CA PRO A 33 6.76 -6.00 -19.88
C PRO A 33 6.60 -5.23 -21.19
N ARG A 34 5.58 -4.40 -21.29
CA ARG A 34 5.31 -3.60 -22.52
C ARG A 34 6.41 -2.56 -22.72
N GLU A 35 7.00 -2.51 -23.93
CA GLU A 35 8.05 -1.55 -24.27
C GLU A 35 7.56 -0.10 -24.25
N HIS A 36 6.36 0.16 -24.76
CA HIS A 36 5.79 1.50 -24.89
C HIS A 36 4.71 1.75 -23.83
N SER A 37 5.09 1.72 -22.55
CA SER A 37 4.16 2.09 -21.48
C SER A 37 4.02 3.62 -21.37
N THR A 38 2.84 4.10 -20.94
CA THR A 38 2.64 5.52 -20.63
C THR A 38 3.60 5.97 -19.53
N THR A 39 4.09 7.21 -19.59
CA THR A 39 4.90 7.79 -18.53
C THR A 39 4.01 8.22 -17.37
N SER A 40 4.31 7.78 -16.15
CA SER A 40 3.60 8.22 -14.95
C SER A 40 4.16 9.54 -14.43
N LEU A 41 3.39 10.23 -13.56
CA LEU A 41 3.84 11.47 -12.93
C LEU A 41 5.17 11.28 -12.18
N TRP A 42 5.31 10.19 -11.44
CA TRP A 42 6.52 9.88 -10.66
C TRP A 42 7.75 9.64 -11.55
N GLN A 43 7.55 9.17 -12.78
CA GLN A 43 8.64 8.98 -13.75
C GLN A 43 9.09 10.30 -14.40
N LEU A 44 8.23 11.32 -14.47
CA LEU A 44 8.61 12.66 -14.93
C LEU A 44 9.55 13.36 -13.94
N LEU A 45 9.40 13.03 -12.65
CA LEU A 45 10.12 13.67 -11.54
C LEU A 45 11.25 12.78 -10.98
N ARG A 46 11.66 11.77 -11.74
CA ARG A 46 12.70 10.83 -11.31
C ARG A 46 14.02 11.54 -11.05
N HIS A 47 14.79 11.01 -10.10
CA HIS A 47 16.15 11.48 -9.85
C HIS A 47 17.02 11.31 -11.10
N PRO A 48 17.70 12.36 -11.58
CA PRO A 48 18.37 12.36 -12.88
C PRO A 48 19.51 11.34 -12.98
N GLN A 49 20.21 11.10 -11.87
CA GLN A 49 21.34 10.15 -11.84
C GLN A 49 20.87 8.72 -11.58
N VAL A 50 20.07 8.51 -10.52
CA VAL A 50 19.64 7.17 -10.08
C VAL A 50 18.77 6.49 -11.13
N GLY A 51 17.92 7.25 -11.83
CA GLY A 51 17.02 6.70 -12.86
C GLY A 51 17.71 6.09 -14.08
N SER A 52 19.00 6.37 -14.26
CA SER A 52 19.81 5.90 -15.40
C SER A 52 20.97 4.98 -15.00
N ILE A 53 21.10 4.62 -13.73
CA ILE A 53 22.15 3.69 -13.29
C ILE A 53 21.92 2.33 -13.93
N GLN A 54 22.95 1.87 -14.62
CA GLN A 54 22.96 0.54 -15.22
C GLN A 54 24.42 0.03 -15.26
N SER A 55 24.62 -1.24 -14.91
CA SER A 55 25.91 -1.90 -15.06
C SER A 55 26.22 -2.15 -16.53
N ALA A 56 27.50 -2.07 -16.89
CA ALA A 56 27.96 -2.28 -18.27
C ALA A 56 27.72 -3.73 -18.77
N ALA A 57 27.74 -4.70 -17.85
CA ALA A 57 27.50 -6.11 -18.14
C ALA A 57 26.80 -6.78 -16.95
N LEU A 58 26.12 -7.88 -17.23
CA LEU A 58 25.62 -8.76 -16.19
C LEU A 58 26.79 -9.57 -15.60
N PRO A 59 26.88 -9.70 -14.28
CA PRO A 59 27.85 -10.58 -13.64
C PRO A 59 27.52 -12.05 -13.97
N GLU A 60 28.57 -12.87 -14.11
CA GLU A 60 28.40 -14.31 -14.37
C GLU A 60 27.84 -15.07 -13.17
N GLN A 61 28.16 -14.61 -11.97
CA GLN A 61 27.73 -15.22 -10.72
C GLN A 61 27.47 -14.16 -9.66
N VAL A 62 26.40 -14.32 -8.90
CA VAL A 62 26.04 -13.45 -7.77
C VAL A 62 25.38 -14.29 -6.68
N ASP A 63 25.45 -13.81 -5.45
CA ASP A 63 24.82 -14.48 -4.30
C ASP A 63 23.30 -14.28 -4.29
N HIS A 64 22.83 -13.08 -4.67
CA HIS A 64 21.41 -12.73 -4.69
C HIS A 64 21.01 -12.03 -5.97
N ILE A 65 19.88 -12.48 -6.53
CA ILE A 65 19.21 -11.81 -7.65
C ILE A 65 17.86 -11.30 -7.18
N VAL A 66 17.61 -10.01 -7.36
CA VAL A 66 16.30 -9.39 -7.12
C VAL A 66 15.70 -9.00 -8.46
N ILE A 67 14.54 -9.55 -8.79
CA ILE A 67 13.83 -9.27 -10.05
C ILE A 67 12.79 -8.19 -9.81
N GLY A 68 13.01 -7.04 -10.45
CA GLY A 68 12.18 -5.85 -10.34
C GLY A 68 12.67 -4.86 -9.29
N SER A 69 12.70 -3.59 -9.68
CA SER A 69 13.13 -2.45 -8.86
C SER A 69 11.96 -1.69 -8.22
N GLY A 70 10.80 -2.35 -8.06
CA GLY A 70 9.69 -1.77 -7.32
C GLY A 70 9.95 -1.73 -5.80
N ILE A 71 9.04 -1.16 -5.03
CA ILE A 71 9.18 -0.99 -3.57
C ILE A 71 9.53 -2.29 -2.84
N ALA A 72 8.95 -3.41 -3.24
CA ALA A 72 9.24 -4.72 -2.63
C ALA A 72 10.68 -5.18 -2.94
N GLY A 73 11.12 -5.06 -4.22
CA GLY A 73 12.47 -5.42 -4.62
C GLY A 73 13.52 -4.54 -3.95
N LEU A 74 13.29 -3.22 -3.91
CA LEU A 74 14.20 -2.27 -3.24
C LEU A 74 14.24 -2.48 -1.71
N GLY A 75 13.12 -2.84 -1.09
CA GLY A 75 13.08 -3.23 0.32
C GLY A 75 13.94 -4.47 0.60
N ALA A 76 13.84 -5.50 -0.25
CA ALA A 76 14.69 -6.70 -0.14
C ALA A 76 16.19 -6.36 -0.32
N VAL A 77 16.52 -5.55 -1.33
CA VAL A 77 17.91 -5.09 -1.55
C VAL A 77 18.45 -4.34 -0.33
N ARG A 78 17.67 -3.41 0.20
CA ARG A 78 18.04 -2.66 1.40
C ARG A 78 18.33 -3.60 2.57
N THR A 79 17.44 -4.54 2.85
CA THR A 79 17.62 -5.52 3.93
C THR A 79 18.89 -6.33 3.74
N LEU A 80 19.20 -6.76 2.51
CA LEU A 80 20.43 -7.50 2.21
C LEU A 80 21.68 -6.63 2.43
N LEU A 81 21.65 -5.37 1.99
CA LEU A 81 22.77 -4.43 2.13
C LEU A 81 22.99 -3.93 3.56
N GLU A 82 21.96 -3.91 4.40
CA GLU A 82 22.03 -3.56 5.81
C GLU A 82 22.34 -4.78 6.72
N SER A 83 22.38 -5.98 6.17
CA SER A 83 22.67 -7.21 6.93
C SER A 83 24.13 -7.23 7.41
N PRO A 84 24.44 -7.93 8.51
CA PRO A 84 25.83 -8.10 8.98
C PRO A 84 26.76 -8.75 7.94
N GLU A 85 26.21 -9.41 6.94
CA GLU A 85 26.93 -10.11 5.87
C GLU A 85 27.04 -9.30 4.57
N ALA A 86 26.50 -8.07 4.54
CA ALA A 86 26.43 -7.24 3.33
C ALA A 86 27.78 -7.07 2.60
N GLY A 87 28.89 -6.97 3.34
CA GLY A 87 30.22 -6.86 2.74
C GLY A 87 30.78 -8.15 2.15
N ARG A 88 30.07 -9.27 2.28
CA ARG A 88 30.50 -10.60 1.81
C ARG A 88 29.63 -11.15 0.69
N GLN A 89 28.51 -10.52 0.42
CA GLN A 89 27.52 -10.98 -0.54
C GLN A 89 27.32 -9.96 -1.66
N THR A 90 27.12 -10.47 -2.86
CA THR A 90 26.82 -9.68 -4.04
C THR A 90 25.33 -9.71 -4.34
N VAL A 91 24.77 -8.54 -4.64
CA VAL A 91 23.34 -8.38 -4.97
C VAL A 91 23.22 -7.76 -6.34
N THR A 92 22.46 -8.39 -7.23
CA THR A 92 22.13 -7.86 -8.55
C THR A 92 20.63 -7.63 -8.65
N VAL A 93 20.25 -6.41 -9.10
CA VAL A 93 18.86 -6.08 -9.40
C VAL A 93 18.64 -6.13 -10.91
N LEU A 94 17.71 -6.96 -11.35
CA LEU A 94 17.29 -7.02 -12.75
C LEU A 94 16.01 -6.22 -12.92
N GLU A 95 16.02 -5.21 -13.79
CA GLU A 95 14.86 -4.38 -14.11
C GLU A 95 14.64 -4.36 -15.63
N ALA A 96 13.43 -4.69 -16.05
CA ALA A 96 13.09 -4.80 -17.46
C ALA A 96 12.86 -3.44 -18.15
N ARG A 97 12.66 -2.38 -17.36
CA ARG A 97 12.34 -1.02 -17.84
C ARG A 97 13.12 0.02 -17.03
N ASN A 98 12.55 1.20 -16.85
CA ASN A 98 13.10 2.21 -15.94
C ASN A 98 12.83 1.83 -14.49
N LEU A 99 13.73 2.24 -13.62
CA LEU A 99 13.63 2.04 -12.17
C LEU A 99 12.24 2.47 -11.66
N CYS A 100 11.58 1.62 -10.88
CA CYS A 100 10.27 1.88 -10.29
C CYS A 100 9.14 2.21 -11.29
N SER A 101 9.27 1.87 -12.57
CA SER A 101 8.28 2.24 -13.60
C SER A 101 6.99 1.41 -13.59
N GLY A 102 6.94 0.33 -12.79
CA GLY A 102 5.77 -0.49 -12.57
C GLY A 102 4.77 0.15 -11.58
N ALA A 103 4.06 -0.66 -10.81
CA ALA A 103 3.03 -0.22 -9.85
C ALA A 103 3.57 0.82 -8.85
N THR A 104 4.82 0.70 -8.41
CA THR A 104 5.47 1.65 -7.50
C THR A 104 5.50 3.08 -8.05
N GLY A 105 5.75 3.26 -9.33
CA GLY A 105 5.72 4.58 -9.96
C GLY A 105 4.35 4.97 -10.54
N ARG A 106 3.27 4.21 -10.30
CA ARG A 106 1.94 4.42 -10.89
C ARG A 106 0.82 4.56 -9.87
N ASN A 107 1.14 4.56 -8.59
CA ASN A 107 0.17 4.77 -7.53
C ASN A 107 -0.09 6.27 -7.29
N GLY A 108 -1.14 6.58 -6.50
CA GLY A 108 -1.48 7.95 -6.12
C GLY A 108 -0.57 8.56 -5.06
N GLY A 109 0.41 7.82 -4.54
CA GLY A 109 1.35 8.27 -3.52
C GLY A 109 0.73 8.44 -2.11
N GLN A 110 -0.50 8.01 -1.91
CA GLN A 110 -1.17 8.14 -0.62
C GLN A 110 -0.73 7.03 0.34
N LEU A 111 -0.07 7.43 1.42
CA LEU A 111 0.28 6.56 2.53
C LEU A 111 -0.72 6.81 3.66
N THR A 112 -1.68 5.90 3.83
CA THR A 112 -2.76 6.05 4.82
C THR A 112 -2.93 4.80 5.66
N ARG A 113 -3.44 4.97 6.88
CA ARG A 113 -3.85 3.85 7.72
C ARG A 113 -4.96 3.04 7.06
N VAL A 114 -5.06 1.78 7.43
CA VAL A 114 -6.17 0.90 7.05
C VAL A 114 -7.47 1.49 7.60
N PRO A 115 -8.58 1.53 6.82
CA PRO A 115 -9.86 1.98 7.32
C PRO A 115 -10.34 1.12 8.51
N PRO A 116 -10.88 1.74 9.58
CA PRO A 116 -11.29 1.02 10.78
C PRO A 116 -12.41 0.01 10.53
N THR A 117 -13.21 0.20 9.49
CA THR A 117 -14.25 -0.74 9.03
C THR A 117 -13.71 -2.12 8.64
N LEU A 118 -12.43 -2.24 8.34
CA LEU A 118 -11.80 -3.53 8.05
C LEU A 118 -11.43 -4.32 9.32
N PHE A 119 -11.35 -3.67 10.48
CA PHE A 119 -10.96 -4.37 11.70
C PHE A 119 -11.94 -5.46 12.13
N PRO A 120 -13.27 -5.22 12.18
CA PRO A 120 -14.25 -6.26 12.44
C PRO A 120 -14.16 -7.43 11.45
N ILE A 121 -14.01 -7.13 10.16
CA ILE A 121 -13.94 -8.13 9.08
C ILE A 121 -12.71 -9.03 9.25
N LEU A 122 -11.55 -8.42 9.54
CA LEU A 122 -10.31 -9.15 9.77
C LEU A 122 -10.36 -9.95 11.07
N SER A 123 -10.99 -9.38 12.11
CA SER A 123 -11.16 -10.08 13.39
C SER A 123 -12.05 -11.32 13.27
N GLU A 124 -13.11 -11.24 12.48
CA GLU A 124 -13.98 -12.38 12.18
C GLU A 124 -13.26 -13.44 11.33
N SER A 125 -12.48 -13.00 10.34
CA SER A 125 -11.84 -13.89 9.37
C SER A 125 -10.60 -14.60 9.94
N PHE A 126 -9.80 -13.91 10.76
CA PHE A 126 -8.48 -14.37 11.18
C PHE A 126 -8.28 -14.35 12.70
N GLY A 127 -9.25 -13.88 13.47
CA GLY A 127 -9.15 -13.64 14.90
C GLY A 127 -8.56 -12.27 15.24
N THR A 128 -8.98 -11.73 16.41
CA THR A 128 -8.62 -10.37 16.86
C THR A 128 -7.12 -10.12 16.94
N GLU A 129 -6.36 -11.06 17.47
CA GLU A 129 -4.91 -10.93 17.59
C GLU A 129 -4.21 -10.83 16.23
N GLN A 130 -4.71 -11.54 15.22
CA GLN A 130 -4.16 -11.43 13.87
C GLN A 130 -4.56 -10.11 13.20
N ALA A 131 -5.79 -9.65 13.43
CA ALA A 131 -6.25 -8.33 12.96
C ALA A 131 -5.39 -7.19 13.55
N LYS A 132 -5.08 -7.24 14.86
CA LYS A 132 -4.13 -6.29 15.50
C LYS A 132 -2.77 -6.28 14.81
N LYS A 133 -2.19 -7.45 14.55
CA LYS A 133 -0.89 -7.55 13.85
C LYS A 133 -0.94 -6.94 12.45
N ILE A 134 -2.02 -7.16 11.70
CA ILE A 134 -2.18 -6.59 10.36
C ILE A 134 -2.26 -5.06 10.44
N PHE A 135 -3.05 -4.50 11.36
CA PHE A 135 -3.14 -3.06 11.55
C PHE A 135 -1.80 -2.46 11.99
N LYS A 136 -1.15 -3.06 12.98
CA LYS A 136 0.17 -2.62 13.44
C LYS A 136 1.20 -2.64 12.31
N TYR A 137 1.23 -3.68 11.51
CA TYR A 137 2.14 -3.79 10.36
C TYR A 137 1.99 -2.61 9.39
N THR A 138 0.75 -2.18 9.13
CA THR A 138 0.52 -1.02 8.26
C THR A 138 1.00 0.29 8.87
N VAL A 139 0.83 0.45 10.18
CA VAL A 139 1.32 1.63 10.93
C VAL A 139 2.84 1.68 10.94
N ASP A 140 3.48 0.55 11.25
CA ASP A 140 4.94 0.44 11.26
C ASP A 140 5.51 0.76 9.86
N GLY A 141 4.88 0.25 8.80
CA GLY A 141 5.25 0.56 7.42
C GLY A 141 5.15 2.06 7.07
N LEU A 142 4.10 2.74 7.55
CA LEU A 142 3.97 4.19 7.38
C LEU A 142 5.09 4.96 8.09
N GLN A 143 5.46 4.55 9.29
CA GLN A 143 6.54 5.16 10.06
C GLN A 143 7.89 4.94 9.38
N GLU A 144 8.14 3.74 8.88
CA GLU A 144 9.37 3.43 8.15
C GLU A 144 9.48 4.26 6.86
N MET A 145 8.40 4.36 6.09
CA MET A 145 8.37 5.22 4.89
C MET A 145 8.63 6.69 5.21
N LYS A 146 8.09 7.20 6.32
CA LYS A 146 8.39 8.53 6.83
C LYS A 146 9.88 8.69 7.14
N GLN A 147 10.45 7.76 7.88
CA GLN A 147 11.87 7.77 8.21
C GLN A 147 12.75 7.76 6.96
N LEU A 148 12.43 6.91 5.98
CA LEU A 148 13.14 6.86 4.71
C LEU A 148 13.08 8.19 3.95
N ALA A 149 11.91 8.82 3.90
CA ALA A 149 11.71 10.08 3.20
C ALA A 149 12.50 11.25 3.84
N THR A 150 12.74 11.19 5.14
CA THR A 150 13.37 12.28 5.91
C THR A 150 14.82 12.02 6.31
N ALA A 151 15.31 10.78 6.23
CA ALA A 151 16.62 10.38 6.77
C ALA A 151 17.83 10.91 5.98
N HIS A 152 17.66 11.25 4.71
CA HIS A 152 18.77 11.58 3.80
C HIS A 152 18.84 13.07 3.42
N GLY A 153 18.22 13.93 4.23
CA GLY A 153 18.29 15.39 4.10
C GLY A 153 17.34 15.99 3.05
N SER A 154 17.49 17.29 2.85
CA SER A 154 16.57 18.10 2.05
C SER A 154 16.42 17.68 0.59
N GLU A 155 17.43 17.05 0.00
CA GLU A 155 17.36 16.57 -1.37
C GLU A 155 16.39 15.38 -1.50
N THR A 156 16.50 14.38 -0.63
CA THR A 156 15.59 13.22 -0.60
C THR A 156 14.17 13.65 -0.26
N GLU A 157 14.02 14.57 0.68
CA GLU A 157 12.73 15.13 1.06
C GLU A 157 12.05 15.84 -0.12
N SER A 158 12.80 16.62 -0.89
CA SER A 158 12.32 17.29 -2.09
C SER A 158 11.87 16.31 -3.18
N TYR A 159 12.64 15.25 -3.43
CA TYR A 159 12.29 14.25 -4.44
C TYR A 159 11.15 13.33 -3.99
N SER A 160 11.08 12.95 -2.73
CA SER A 160 10.03 12.09 -2.18
C SER A 160 8.68 12.78 -2.16
N ARG A 161 8.66 14.11 -2.11
CA ARG A 161 7.44 14.92 -1.90
C ARG A 161 6.61 14.45 -0.70
N TYR A 162 7.30 13.90 0.28
CA TYR A 162 6.63 13.49 1.51
C TYR A 162 6.02 14.70 2.21
N GLN A 163 4.71 14.63 2.44
CA GLN A 163 3.98 15.66 3.19
C GLN A 163 3.03 14.96 4.16
N PRO A 164 3.06 15.31 5.46
CA PRO A 164 2.05 14.85 6.38
C PRO A 164 0.69 15.47 5.99
N LEU A 165 -0.33 14.64 5.87
CA LEU A 165 -1.67 15.04 5.49
C LEU A 165 -2.67 14.46 6.48
N GLU A 166 -3.70 15.21 6.79
CA GLU A 166 -4.91 14.70 7.39
C GLU A 166 -5.87 14.23 6.29
N LYS A 167 -6.43 13.05 6.45
CA LYS A 167 -7.36 12.49 5.49
C LYS A 167 -8.78 12.48 6.06
N PHE A 168 -9.68 13.10 5.33
CA PHE A 168 -11.10 13.12 5.66
C PHE A 168 -11.88 12.15 4.76
N PHE A 169 -12.83 11.46 5.36
CA PHE A 169 -13.80 10.64 4.65
C PHE A 169 -15.19 11.22 4.90
N ALA A 170 -15.90 11.60 3.84
CA ALA A 170 -17.28 12.04 3.92
C ALA A 170 -18.22 10.87 3.60
N TYR A 171 -19.20 10.65 4.45
CA TYR A 171 -20.23 9.61 4.28
C TYR A 171 -21.57 10.31 3.97
N TYR A 172 -22.20 9.90 2.88
CA TYR A 172 -23.47 10.46 2.42
C TYR A 172 -24.67 9.55 2.74
N ASP A 173 -24.43 8.37 3.26
CA ASP A 173 -25.45 7.42 3.69
C ASP A 173 -25.23 7.00 5.14
N GLU A 174 -26.34 6.79 5.83
CA GLU A 174 -26.34 6.45 7.26
C GLU A 174 -25.73 5.07 7.54
N GLN A 175 -25.85 4.13 6.61
CA GLN A 175 -25.33 2.78 6.80
C GLN A 175 -23.80 2.79 6.81
N SER A 176 -23.15 3.42 5.83
CA SER A 176 -21.69 3.53 5.77
C SER A 176 -21.13 4.31 6.96
N TRP A 177 -21.84 5.34 7.41
CA TRP A 177 -21.46 6.06 8.63
C TRP A 177 -21.50 5.17 9.86
N ARG A 178 -22.60 4.44 10.07
CA ARG A 178 -22.76 3.52 11.20
C ARG A 178 -21.69 2.43 11.20
N GLU A 179 -21.45 1.80 10.05
CA GLU A 179 -20.38 0.80 9.90
C GLU A 179 -19.01 1.37 10.26
N THR A 180 -18.77 2.64 9.94
CA THR A 180 -17.52 3.31 10.29
C THR A 180 -17.41 3.56 11.79
N VAL A 181 -18.47 4.05 12.44
CA VAL A 181 -18.52 4.26 13.89
C VAL A 181 -18.29 2.94 14.63
N GLU A 182 -19.03 1.89 14.26
CA GLU A 182 -18.86 0.55 14.84
C GLU A 182 -17.43 0.01 14.64
N GLY A 183 -16.84 0.26 13.47
CA GLY A 183 -15.48 -0.13 13.16
C GLY A 183 -14.45 0.59 14.03
N VAL A 184 -14.61 1.90 14.23
CA VAL A 184 -13.76 2.70 15.14
C VAL A 184 -13.89 2.21 16.58
N GLU A 185 -15.13 2.08 17.09
CA GLU A 185 -15.37 1.62 18.45
C GLU A 185 -14.81 0.22 18.69
N HIS A 186 -14.95 -0.70 17.73
CA HIS A 186 -14.37 -2.04 17.84
C HIS A 186 -12.85 -1.98 17.85
N TYR A 187 -12.24 -1.20 16.94
CA TYR A 187 -10.80 -1.04 16.88
C TYR A 187 -10.23 -0.47 18.20
N GLU A 188 -10.79 0.63 18.70
CA GLU A 188 -10.32 1.30 19.92
C GLU A 188 -10.53 0.47 21.18
N ARG A 189 -11.57 -0.34 21.24
CA ARG A 189 -11.79 -1.28 22.35
C ARG A 189 -10.69 -2.32 22.42
N GLU A 190 -10.26 -2.82 21.27
CA GLU A 190 -9.22 -3.85 21.19
C GLU A 190 -7.79 -3.27 21.21
N ASN A 191 -7.63 -1.97 20.89
CA ASN A 191 -6.36 -1.26 20.86
C ASN A 191 -6.48 0.08 21.62
N PRO A 192 -6.61 0.04 22.96
CA PRO A 192 -6.86 1.25 23.76
C PRO A 192 -5.73 2.28 23.69
N GLU A 193 -4.51 1.87 23.35
CA GLU A 193 -3.36 2.75 23.11
C GLU A 193 -3.52 3.63 21.86
N ASP A 194 -4.35 3.21 20.94
CA ASP A 194 -4.63 3.89 19.67
C ASP A 194 -5.91 4.76 19.72
N LYS A 195 -6.50 4.91 20.89
CA LYS A 195 -7.74 5.69 21.06
C LYS A 195 -7.57 7.14 20.60
N GLY A 196 -8.52 7.60 19.78
CA GLY A 196 -8.53 8.96 19.24
C GLY A 196 -7.70 9.15 17.95
N ILE A 197 -7.16 8.08 17.39
CA ILE A 197 -6.50 8.14 16.08
C ILE A 197 -7.51 8.42 14.96
N TYR A 198 -8.72 7.89 15.10
CA TYR A 198 -9.84 8.16 14.20
C TYR A 198 -10.76 9.18 14.86
N ASN A 199 -10.85 10.36 14.29
CA ASN A 199 -11.74 11.40 14.77
C ASN A 199 -13.07 11.32 14.03
N LEU A 200 -14.15 10.99 14.76
CA LEU A 200 -15.50 10.91 14.22
C LEU A 200 -16.16 12.28 14.39
N VAL A 201 -16.51 12.93 13.28
CA VAL A 201 -17.17 14.24 13.26
C VAL A 201 -18.60 14.05 12.78
N SER A 202 -19.56 14.35 13.63
CA SER A 202 -20.99 14.27 13.29
C SER A 202 -21.41 15.37 12.32
N LYS A 203 -22.57 15.18 11.66
CA LYS A 203 -23.14 16.23 10.79
C LYS A 203 -23.34 17.57 11.51
N GLN A 204 -23.79 17.53 12.77
CA GLN A 204 -24.02 18.74 13.57
C GLN A 204 -22.72 19.49 13.86
N GLU A 205 -21.63 18.79 14.07
CA GLU A 205 -20.31 19.38 14.25
C GLU A 205 -19.76 19.94 12.95
N CYS A 206 -19.97 19.27 11.81
CA CYS A 206 -19.59 19.81 10.49
C CYS A 206 -20.35 21.10 10.12
N ASP A 207 -21.62 21.19 10.48
CA ASP A 207 -22.47 22.37 10.19
C ASP A 207 -22.09 23.59 11.06
N SER A 208 -21.25 23.39 12.08
CA SER A 208 -20.80 24.44 13.01
C SER A 208 -19.42 25.05 12.67
N VAL A 209 -18.75 24.56 11.64
CA VAL A 209 -17.46 25.02 11.13
C VAL A 209 -17.66 25.82 9.86
#